data_f1eb7074603ad881985e258ea75861a8
#
_entry.id   f1eb7074603ad881985e258ea75861a8
#
_cell.length_a   1.000
_cell.length_b   1.000
_cell.length_c   1.000
_cell.angle_alpha   90.00
_cell.angle_beta   90.00
_cell.angle_gamma   90.00
#
_symmetry.space_group_name_H-M   'P 1'
#
loop_
_entity.id
_entity.type
_entity.pdbx_description
1 polymer ?
#
loop_
_entity_poly.entity_id
_entity_poly.type
_entity_poly.pdbx_seq_one_letter_code
_entity_poly.pdbx_strand_id
1 'polypeptide(L)'
;MVLSLKEELSQRKKELLSPIKSVYFGGGTPSLLNKEELESLLEEVYLCYNVEPDAEVTLEANPENITINKAKAWKGLGINRLSVGLQSFKNDDLKWMNRGHNNKQNSACISDLYKAGFDNISVDLIYGLPGLKASEWEGFLKKVVSMGVEHVSAYCLTIEDKTKLKHEIENDKIKPLSESKQIEQFDFLRSFLKQNGYEHYEVSNFALNKNYSKHNRSYWERKEYIGIGPSAHSYRGKERRWNISNNHTYMSRGTKTQNWYNQEELSLSSIWNELFLTGFRTMWGVSKNEIKKLGGFTNQERKEVKALIDRGDLFDSGRAYVLSESGLLFADSLSESFFRVL
;
A
#
# COMPACT_ATOMS: atom_id res chain seq x y z
N MET A 1 -20.57 5.03 -12.35
CA MET A 1 -19.18 5.15 -11.89
C MET A 1 -18.20 5.09 -13.07
N VAL A 2 -18.15 4.02 -13.86
CA VAL A 2 -17.19 3.85 -14.97
C VAL A 2 -17.15 5.06 -15.91
N LEU A 3 -18.31 5.57 -16.35
CA LEU A 3 -18.38 6.76 -17.23
C LEU A 3 -17.74 8.00 -16.58
N SER A 4 -17.95 8.21 -15.28
CA SER A 4 -17.35 9.35 -14.56
C SER A 4 -15.83 9.23 -14.42
N LEU A 5 -15.32 7.99 -14.20
CA LEU A 5 -13.89 7.72 -14.18
C LEU A 5 -13.24 7.98 -15.55
N LYS A 6 -13.87 7.55 -16.64
CA LYS A 6 -13.39 7.83 -18.01
C LYS A 6 -13.38 9.31 -18.33
N GLU A 7 -14.44 10.04 -17.93
CA GLU A 7 -14.50 11.48 -18.09
C GLU A 7 -13.35 12.19 -17.33
N GLU A 8 -13.07 11.78 -16.08
CA GLU A 8 -11.94 12.30 -15.31
C GLU A 8 -10.61 12.00 -15.99
N LEU A 9 -10.35 10.74 -16.40
CA LEU A 9 -9.15 10.36 -17.13
C LEU A 9 -8.91 11.27 -18.34
N SER A 10 -9.92 11.45 -19.17
CA SER A 10 -9.84 12.28 -20.39
C SER A 10 -9.57 13.76 -20.08
N GLN A 11 -10.20 14.33 -19.05
CA GLN A 11 -10.00 15.72 -18.67
C GLN A 11 -8.59 15.98 -18.12
N ARG A 12 -8.02 15.01 -17.41
CA ARG A 12 -6.74 15.12 -16.73
C ARG A 12 -5.53 14.60 -17.52
N LYS A 13 -5.72 14.22 -18.79
CA LYS A 13 -4.66 13.63 -19.63
C LYS A 13 -3.39 14.48 -19.81
N LYS A 14 -3.48 15.79 -19.56
CA LYS A 14 -2.33 16.71 -19.65
C LYS A 14 -1.62 16.93 -18.30
N GLU A 15 -2.14 16.40 -17.20
CA GLU A 15 -1.56 16.63 -15.88
C GLU A 15 -0.31 15.79 -15.62
N LEU A 16 -0.16 14.64 -16.27
CA LEU A 16 1.00 13.77 -16.16
C LEU A 16 1.57 13.50 -17.55
N LEU A 17 2.77 14.04 -17.81
CA LEU A 17 3.41 13.98 -19.12
C LEU A 17 4.50 12.89 -19.19
N SER A 18 4.99 12.45 -18.03
CA SER A 18 5.97 11.37 -17.95
C SER A 18 5.32 10.03 -18.29
N PRO A 19 6.08 9.08 -18.89
CA PRO A 19 5.57 7.72 -19.11
C PRO A 19 5.09 7.05 -17.83
N ILE A 20 3.93 6.40 -17.89
CA ILE A 20 3.29 5.70 -16.77
C ILE A 20 3.97 4.36 -16.55
N LYS A 21 4.50 4.12 -15.34
CA LYS A 21 5.18 2.88 -14.95
C LYS A 21 4.28 1.93 -14.16
N SER A 22 3.16 2.43 -13.65
CA SER A 22 2.16 1.60 -12.98
C SER A 22 0.75 2.14 -13.15
N VAL A 23 -0.20 1.23 -13.32
CA VAL A 23 -1.64 1.46 -13.28
C VAL A 23 -2.20 0.58 -12.17
N TYR A 24 -2.95 1.18 -11.24
CA TYR A 24 -3.45 0.46 -10.07
C TYR A 24 -4.96 0.64 -9.92
N PHE A 25 -5.67 -0.48 -10.00
CA PHE A 25 -7.09 -0.54 -9.71
C PHE A 25 -7.29 -0.95 -8.25
N GLY A 26 -7.71 -0.01 -7.41
CA GLY A 26 -7.89 -0.22 -5.97
C GLY A 26 -8.97 0.69 -5.38
N GLY A 27 -9.05 0.72 -4.05
CA GLY A 27 -9.92 1.64 -3.33
C GLY A 27 -11.41 1.30 -3.43
N GLY A 28 -11.78 0.17 -2.99
CA GLY A 28 -13.13 -0.40 -3.00
C GLY A 28 -13.01 -1.88 -3.31
N THR A 29 -13.69 -2.37 -4.34
CA THR A 29 -13.58 -3.77 -4.75
C THR A 29 -13.56 -3.85 -6.29
N PRO A 30 -12.43 -3.52 -6.94
CA PRO A 30 -12.37 -3.44 -8.40
C PRO A 30 -12.57 -4.82 -9.07
N SER A 31 -12.35 -5.92 -8.37
CA SER A 31 -12.67 -7.28 -8.85
C SER A 31 -14.18 -7.56 -9.02
N LEU A 32 -15.05 -6.62 -8.61
CA LEU A 32 -16.50 -6.66 -8.92
C LEU A 32 -16.82 -6.14 -10.32
N LEU A 33 -15.94 -5.36 -10.94
CA LEU A 33 -16.14 -4.91 -12.31
C LEU A 33 -16.29 -6.12 -13.24
N ASN A 34 -17.21 -6.03 -14.18
CA ASN A 34 -17.28 -7.00 -15.26
C ASN A 34 -16.14 -6.77 -16.27
N LYS A 35 -15.98 -7.69 -17.22
CA LYS A 35 -14.89 -7.64 -18.19
C LYS A 35 -14.95 -6.36 -19.03
N GLU A 36 -16.11 -6.01 -19.52
CA GLU A 36 -16.36 -4.87 -20.41
C GLU A 36 -16.10 -3.53 -19.70
N GLU A 37 -16.46 -3.42 -18.43
CA GLU A 37 -16.16 -2.26 -17.59
C GLU A 37 -14.67 -2.06 -17.38
N LEU A 38 -13.96 -3.13 -17.03
CA LEU A 38 -12.51 -3.08 -16.81
C LEU A 38 -11.75 -2.80 -18.11
N GLU A 39 -12.14 -3.45 -19.21
CA GLU A 39 -11.60 -3.23 -20.55
C GLU A 39 -11.76 -1.76 -20.97
N SER A 40 -12.97 -1.22 -20.83
CA SER A 40 -13.27 0.18 -21.17
C SER A 40 -12.44 1.19 -20.35
N LEU A 41 -12.14 0.90 -19.06
CA LEU A 41 -11.28 1.75 -18.24
C LEU A 41 -9.83 1.66 -18.68
N LEU A 42 -9.32 0.45 -18.96
CA LEU A 42 -7.97 0.24 -19.46
C LEU A 42 -7.75 0.94 -20.82
N GLU A 43 -8.69 0.78 -21.75
CA GLU A 43 -8.63 1.48 -23.04
C GLU A 43 -8.53 3.00 -22.85
N GLU A 44 -9.32 3.58 -21.94
CA GLU A 44 -9.26 5.02 -21.67
C GLU A 44 -7.92 5.44 -21.08
N VAL A 45 -7.33 4.61 -20.19
CA VAL A 45 -5.98 4.86 -19.65
C VAL A 45 -4.94 4.87 -20.76
N TYR A 46 -4.94 3.86 -21.65
CA TYR A 46 -4.00 3.78 -22.77
C TYR A 46 -4.23 4.86 -23.83
N LEU A 47 -5.46 5.33 -23.99
CA LEU A 47 -5.79 6.46 -24.89
C LEU A 47 -5.31 7.80 -24.33
N CYS A 48 -5.40 8.00 -23.03
CA CYS A 48 -5.11 9.28 -22.38
C CYS A 48 -3.64 9.46 -21.97
N TYR A 49 -2.91 8.35 -21.71
CA TYR A 49 -1.58 8.40 -21.13
C TYR A 49 -0.60 7.50 -21.88
N ASN A 50 0.67 7.91 -21.87
CA ASN A 50 1.76 7.09 -22.40
C ASN A 50 2.16 6.03 -21.35
N VAL A 51 1.58 4.83 -21.44
CA VAL A 51 1.87 3.71 -20.52
C VAL A 51 3.05 2.91 -21.07
N GLU A 52 4.09 2.70 -20.26
CA GLU A 52 5.26 1.90 -20.66
C GLU A 52 4.85 0.44 -20.97
N PRO A 53 5.48 -0.21 -21.94
CA PRO A 53 5.14 -1.60 -22.32
C PRO A 53 5.30 -2.60 -21.17
N ASP A 54 6.22 -2.33 -20.21
CA ASP A 54 6.47 -3.12 -19.01
C ASP A 54 5.86 -2.54 -17.74
N ALA A 55 4.87 -1.66 -17.88
CA ALA A 55 4.16 -1.07 -16.76
C ALA A 55 3.51 -2.15 -15.89
N GLU A 56 3.58 -1.95 -14.58
CA GLU A 56 2.83 -2.77 -13.61
C GLU A 56 1.35 -2.39 -13.66
N VAL A 57 0.50 -3.32 -14.07
CA VAL A 57 -0.97 -3.13 -14.08
C VAL A 57 -1.57 -4.03 -13.01
N THR A 58 -1.89 -3.43 -11.86
CA THR A 58 -2.38 -4.14 -10.67
C THR A 58 -3.89 -4.06 -10.55
N LEU A 59 -4.52 -5.17 -10.15
CA LEU A 59 -5.92 -5.25 -9.75
C LEU A 59 -6.02 -5.78 -8.32
N GLU A 60 -6.69 -5.06 -7.41
CA GLU A 60 -7.09 -5.59 -6.12
C GLU A 60 -8.25 -6.56 -6.27
N ALA A 61 -8.16 -7.69 -5.57
CA ALA A 61 -9.20 -8.70 -5.63
C ALA A 61 -9.48 -9.34 -4.26
N ASN A 62 -10.77 -9.58 -3.99
CA ASN A 62 -11.16 -10.42 -2.87
C ASN A 62 -11.23 -11.89 -3.32
N PRO A 63 -10.84 -12.86 -2.45
CA PRO A 63 -10.82 -14.29 -2.80
C PRO A 63 -12.14 -14.82 -3.37
N GLU A 64 -13.29 -14.36 -2.87
CA GLU A 64 -14.60 -14.77 -3.36
C GLU A 64 -14.92 -14.31 -4.79
N ASN A 65 -14.21 -13.31 -5.29
CA ASN A 65 -14.39 -12.80 -6.65
C ASN A 65 -13.48 -13.49 -7.67
N ILE A 66 -12.49 -14.25 -7.20
CA ILE A 66 -11.50 -14.91 -8.06
C ILE A 66 -12.00 -16.27 -8.50
N THR A 67 -12.13 -16.46 -9.81
CA THR A 67 -12.34 -17.74 -10.46
C THR A 67 -11.37 -17.84 -11.63
N ILE A 68 -11.08 -19.05 -12.06
CA ILE A 68 -10.18 -19.29 -13.20
C ILE A 68 -10.59 -18.52 -14.47
N ASN A 69 -11.89 -18.40 -14.72
CA ASN A 69 -12.41 -17.68 -15.89
C ASN A 69 -12.19 -16.16 -15.77
N LYS A 70 -12.50 -15.58 -14.60
CA LYS A 70 -12.21 -14.16 -14.34
C LYS A 70 -10.72 -13.87 -14.40
N ALA A 71 -9.90 -14.72 -13.77
CA ALA A 71 -8.45 -14.55 -13.78
C ALA A 71 -7.89 -14.57 -15.22
N LYS A 72 -8.33 -15.52 -16.06
CA LYS A 72 -7.96 -15.54 -17.49
C LYS A 72 -8.43 -14.30 -18.24
N ALA A 73 -9.63 -13.79 -17.95
CA ALA A 73 -10.12 -12.56 -18.55
C ALA A 73 -9.25 -11.35 -18.14
N TRP A 74 -8.94 -11.21 -16.86
CA TRP A 74 -8.05 -10.13 -16.37
C TRP A 74 -6.66 -10.19 -17.01
N LYS A 75 -6.06 -11.41 -17.09
CA LYS A 75 -4.76 -11.60 -17.77
C LYS A 75 -4.83 -11.19 -19.24
N GLY A 76 -5.92 -11.55 -19.93
CA GLY A 76 -6.16 -11.19 -21.34
C GLY A 76 -6.36 -9.69 -21.58
N LEU A 77 -6.79 -8.93 -20.56
CA LEU A 77 -6.91 -7.48 -20.61
C LEU A 77 -5.58 -6.75 -20.30
N GLY A 78 -4.51 -7.50 -19.97
CA GLY A 78 -3.21 -6.90 -19.66
C GLY A 78 -2.96 -6.65 -18.17
N ILE A 79 -3.86 -7.08 -17.26
CA ILE A 79 -3.54 -7.12 -15.83
C ILE A 79 -2.36 -8.08 -15.64
N ASN A 80 -1.29 -7.61 -15.03
CA ASN A 80 -0.09 -8.40 -14.84
C ASN A 80 0.32 -8.60 -13.36
N ARG A 81 -0.40 -7.96 -12.42
CA ARG A 81 -0.24 -8.12 -10.98
C ARG A 81 -1.58 -8.18 -10.28
N LEU A 82 -1.72 -9.05 -9.29
CA LEU A 82 -2.90 -9.12 -8.40
C LEU A 82 -2.49 -8.79 -6.96
N SER A 83 -3.31 -8.01 -6.24
CA SER A 83 -3.25 -7.88 -4.78
C SER A 83 -4.48 -8.53 -4.19
N VAL A 84 -4.28 -9.61 -3.43
CA VAL A 84 -5.38 -10.49 -2.97
C VAL A 84 -5.56 -10.34 -1.47
N GLY A 85 -6.69 -9.83 -1.04
CA GLY A 85 -7.01 -9.59 0.36
C GLY A 85 -7.37 -10.87 1.12
N LEU A 86 -6.39 -11.71 1.46
CA LEU A 86 -6.61 -12.92 2.26
C LEU A 86 -6.97 -12.62 3.71
N GLN A 87 -6.32 -11.63 4.30
CA GLN A 87 -6.48 -11.05 5.63
C GLN A 87 -6.17 -12.02 6.79
N SER A 88 -6.82 -13.18 6.86
CA SER A 88 -6.64 -14.23 7.88
C SER A 88 -6.93 -15.60 7.31
N PHE A 89 -6.38 -16.67 7.93
CA PHE A 89 -6.73 -18.05 7.63
C PHE A 89 -7.67 -18.68 8.69
N LYS A 90 -8.20 -17.87 9.60
CA LYS A 90 -9.18 -18.28 10.59
C LYS A 90 -10.56 -17.77 10.20
N ASN A 91 -11.50 -18.68 10.02
CA ASN A 91 -12.84 -18.32 9.55
C ASN A 91 -13.56 -17.37 10.51
N ASP A 92 -13.29 -17.45 11.82
CA ASP A 92 -13.89 -16.55 12.80
C ASP A 92 -13.38 -15.12 12.65
N ASP A 93 -12.08 -14.93 12.36
CA ASP A 93 -11.51 -13.62 12.07
C ASP A 93 -12.13 -13.05 10.78
N LEU A 94 -12.23 -13.86 9.72
CA LEU A 94 -12.84 -13.44 8.45
C LEU A 94 -14.30 -13.01 8.64
N LYS A 95 -15.09 -13.77 9.38
CA LYS A 95 -16.47 -13.40 9.74
C LYS A 95 -16.54 -12.12 10.57
N TRP A 96 -15.67 -12.00 11.56
CA TRP A 96 -15.59 -10.81 12.40
C TRP A 96 -15.23 -9.56 11.59
N MET A 97 -14.31 -9.68 10.62
CA MET A 97 -13.95 -8.62 9.66
C MET A 97 -14.99 -8.42 8.55
N ASN A 98 -16.12 -9.12 8.59
CA ASN A 98 -17.18 -9.08 7.59
C ASN A 98 -16.67 -9.41 6.17
N ARG A 99 -15.76 -10.39 6.05
CA ARG A 99 -15.27 -10.87 4.75
C ARG A 99 -16.23 -11.88 4.14
N GLY A 100 -16.42 -11.78 2.81
CA GLY A 100 -17.32 -12.65 2.04
C GLY A 100 -16.75 -14.04 1.74
N HIS A 101 -15.48 -14.30 2.08
CA HIS A 101 -14.77 -15.55 1.79
C HIS A 101 -14.41 -16.32 3.06
N ASN A 102 -13.92 -17.53 2.88
CA ASN A 102 -13.42 -18.41 3.94
C ASN A 102 -12.01 -18.93 3.63
N ASN A 103 -11.39 -19.60 4.60
CA ASN A 103 -10.03 -20.12 4.50
C ASN A 103 -9.81 -21.08 3.30
N LYS A 104 -10.82 -21.87 2.88
CA LYS A 104 -10.69 -22.76 1.69
C LYS A 104 -10.57 -21.93 0.42
N GLN A 105 -11.33 -20.84 0.32
CA GLN A 105 -11.29 -19.92 -0.83
C GLN A 105 -9.95 -19.20 -0.93
N ASN A 106 -9.29 -18.88 0.18
CA ASN A 106 -7.95 -18.29 0.18
C ASN A 106 -6.92 -19.14 -0.58
N SER A 107 -6.92 -20.46 -0.36
CA SER A 107 -5.99 -21.35 -1.07
C SER A 107 -6.42 -21.59 -2.51
N ALA A 108 -7.73 -21.72 -2.75
CA ALA A 108 -8.27 -21.99 -4.08
C ALA A 108 -8.02 -20.83 -5.05
N CYS A 109 -8.23 -19.57 -4.59
CA CYS A 109 -8.07 -18.39 -5.44
C CYS A 109 -6.62 -18.21 -5.93
N ILE A 110 -5.61 -18.46 -5.07
CA ILE A 110 -4.20 -18.39 -5.48
C ILE A 110 -3.86 -19.46 -6.52
N SER A 111 -4.35 -20.70 -6.31
CA SER A 111 -4.19 -21.75 -7.31
C SER A 111 -4.82 -21.39 -8.65
N ASP A 112 -6.00 -20.78 -8.66
CA ASP A 112 -6.68 -20.36 -9.89
C ASP A 112 -5.92 -19.23 -10.60
N LEU A 113 -5.29 -18.30 -9.86
CA LEU A 113 -4.44 -17.25 -10.43
C LEU A 113 -3.22 -17.85 -11.13
N TYR A 114 -2.50 -18.81 -10.51
CA TYR A 114 -1.38 -19.48 -11.16
C TYR A 114 -1.81 -20.26 -12.41
N LYS A 115 -2.93 -20.97 -12.36
CA LYS A 115 -3.50 -21.66 -13.53
C LYS A 115 -3.92 -20.69 -14.66
N ALA A 116 -4.23 -19.45 -14.32
CA ALA A 116 -4.53 -18.40 -15.30
C ALA A 116 -3.27 -17.73 -15.88
N GLY A 117 -2.08 -18.10 -15.38
CA GLY A 117 -0.79 -17.59 -15.85
C GLY A 117 -0.29 -16.32 -15.14
N PHE A 118 -0.81 -16.00 -13.95
CA PHE A 118 -0.23 -14.95 -13.12
C PHE A 118 1.00 -15.48 -12.39
N ASP A 119 2.05 -14.68 -12.37
CA ASP A 119 3.35 -14.92 -11.75
C ASP A 119 3.79 -13.74 -10.85
N ASN A 120 2.94 -12.74 -10.68
CA ASN A 120 3.15 -11.59 -9.77
C ASN A 120 1.90 -11.42 -8.91
N ILE A 121 1.90 -12.10 -7.76
CA ILE A 121 0.77 -12.15 -6.83
C ILE A 121 1.22 -11.62 -5.48
N SER A 122 0.51 -10.59 -5.00
CA SER A 122 0.58 -10.10 -3.63
C SER A 122 -0.55 -10.67 -2.81
N VAL A 123 -0.28 -11.04 -1.57
CA VAL A 123 -1.32 -11.38 -0.59
C VAL A 123 -1.27 -10.43 0.58
N ASP A 124 -2.45 -9.99 1.01
CA ASP A 124 -2.56 -9.08 2.14
C ASP A 124 -3.00 -9.85 3.38
N LEU A 125 -2.27 -9.66 4.49
CA LEU A 125 -2.52 -10.25 5.79
C LEU A 125 -2.71 -9.17 6.84
N ILE A 126 -3.50 -9.49 7.89
CA ILE A 126 -3.64 -8.63 9.06
C ILE A 126 -3.14 -9.39 10.29
N TYR A 127 -2.19 -8.80 11.01
CA TYR A 127 -1.75 -9.26 12.33
C TYR A 127 -2.24 -8.31 13.42
N GLY A 128 -2.00 -8.63 14.68
CA GLY A 128 -2.53 -7.82 15.79
C GLY A 128 -4.03 -8.02 16.05
N LEU A 129 -4.65 -9.02 15.41
CA LEU A 129 -6.06 -9.33 15.58
C LEU A 129 -6.37 -9.75 17.03
N PRO A 130 -7.52 -9.36 17.60
CA PRO A 130 -7.95 -9.79 18.93
C PRO A 130 -7.93 -11.31 19.06
N GLY A 131 -7.21 -11.81 20.07
CA GLY A 131 -7.12 -13.25 20.33
C GLY A 131 -6.26 -14.07 19.37
N LEU A 132 -5.58 -13.46 18.40
CA LEU A 132 -4.65 -14.15 17.51
C LEU A 132 -3.44 -14.67 18.29
N LYS A 133 -3.27 -16.01 18.35
CA LYS A 133 -2.18 -16.65 19.06
C LYS A 133 -0.92 -16.69 18.18
N ALA A 134 0.26 -16.72 18.80
CA ALA A 134 1.54 -16.82 18.09
C ALA A 134 1.61 -18.07 17.16
N SER A 135 1.10 -19.22 17.63
CA SER A 135 1.07 -20.46 16.82
C SER A 135 0.11 -20.39 15.63
N GLU A 136 -0.99 -19.65 15.74
CA GLU A 136 -1.91 -19.40 14.62
C GLU A 136 -1.25 -18.50 13.58
N TRP A 137 -0.58 -17.42 14.05
CA TRP A 137 0.16 -16.49 13.19
C TRP A 137 1.29 -17.19 12.43
N GLU A 138 2.08 -18.01 13.11
CA GLU A 138 3.08 -18.87 12.47
C GLU A 138 2.46 -19.79 11.41
N GLY A 139 1.32 -20.40 11.71
CA GLY A 139 0.58 -21.23 10.77
C GLY A 139 0.10 -20.46 9.53
N PHE A 140 -0.27 -19.18 9.67
CA PHE A 140 -0.66 -18.33 8.54
C PHE A 140 0.54 -18.07 7.63
N LEU A 141 1.69 -17.68 8.20
CA LEU A 141 2.90 -17.43 7.44
C LEU A 141 3.43 -18.67 6.71
N LYS A 142 3.39 -19.84 7.37
CA LYS A 142 3.73 -21.12 6.73
C LYS A 142 2.84 -21.40 5.51
N LYS A 143 1.54 -21.16 5.61
CA LYS A 143 0.61 -21.30 4.49
C LYS A 143 0.95 -20.34 3.35
N VAL A 144 1.19 -19.06 3.64
CA VAL A 144 1.54 -18.06 2.63
C VAL A 144 2.82 -18.46 1.88
N VAL A 145 3.87 -18.85 2.61
CA VAL A 145 5.12 -19.31 1.99
C VAL A 145 4.87 -20.58 1.13
N SER A 146 4.05 -21.52 1.62
CA SER A 146 3.71 -22.74 0.84
C SER A 146 2.89 -22.45 -0.42
N MET A 147 2.21 -21.31 -0.51
CA MET A 147 1.51 -20.88 -1.73
C MET A 147 2.47 -20.39 -2.82
N GLY A 148 3.73 -20.08 -2.48
CA GLY A 148 4.74 -19.63 -3.43
C GLY A 148 4.53 -18.22 -3.97
N VAL A 149 3.76 -17.36 -3.25
CA VAL A 149 3.49 -15.99 -3.69
C VAL A 149 4.75 -15.13 -3.65
N GLU A 150 4.88 -14.26 -4.62
CA GLU A 150 6.08 -13.43 -4.80
C GLU A 150 6.11 -12.21 -3.86
N HIS A 151 4.95 -11.83 -3.30
CA HIS A 151 4.84 -10.63 -2.50
C HIS A 151 3.85 -10.82 -1.35
N VAL A 152 4.18 -10.25 -0.19
CA VAL A 152 3.34 -10.28 1.02
C VAL A 152 3.22 -8.86 1.56
N SER A 153 1.98 -8.39 1.73
CA SER A 153 1.65 -7.20 2.49
C SER A 153 1.08 -7.63 3.84
N ALA A 154 1.66 -7.19 4.94
CA ALA A 154 1.19 -7.52 6.27
C ALA A 154 0.99 -6.26 7.10
N TYR A 155 -0.25 -6.02 7.51
CA TYR A 155 -0.66 -4.81 8.23
C TYR A 155 -1.00 -5.14 9.68
N CYS A 156 -0.53 -4.29 10.61
CA CYS A 156 -1.04 -4.32 11.98
C CYS A 156 -2.48 -3.83 12.01
N LEU A 157 -3.35 -4.50 12.73
CA LEU A 157 -4.72 -4.02 12.93
C LEU A 157 -4.69 -2.64 13.60
N THR A 158 -5.17 -1.62 12.90
CA THR A 158 -5.31 -0.26 13.41
C THR A 158 -6.75 -0.05 13.92
N ILE A 159 -6.88 0.58 15.07
CA ILE A 159 -8.18 0.90 15.68
C ILE A 159 -8.51 2.34 15.35
N GLU A 160 -9.27 2.54 14.29
CA GLU A 160 -9.67 3.87 13.81
C GLU A 160 -10.89 4.40 14.61
N ASP A 161 -10.89 5.70 14.88
CA ASP A 161 -12.02 6.38 15.50
C ASP A 161 -13.30 6.24 14.66
N LYS A 162 -14.45 6.25 15.33
CA LYS A 162 -15.78 6.13 14.71
C LYS A 162 -16.04 4.80 13.99
N THR A 163 -15.22 3.78 14.24
CA THR A 163 -15.46 2.43 13.71
C THR A 163 -16.25 1.58 14.70
N LYS A 164 -16.92 0.54 14.20
CA LYS A 164 -17.57 -0.47 15.03
C LYS A 164 -16.59 -1.13 15.99
N LEU A 165 -15.37 -1.41 15.53
CA LEU A 165 -14.31 -1.99 16.35
C LEU A 165 -13.97 -1.12 17.56
N LYS A 166 -13.78 0.19 17.34
CA LYS A 166 -13.51 1.15 18.42
C LYS A 166 -14.64 1.14 19.47
N HIS A 167 -15.89 1.18 19.01
CA HIS A 167 -17.06 1.12 19.87
C HIS A 167 -17.16 -0.19 20.65
N GLU A 168 -16.83 -1.34 20.05
CA GLU A 168 -16.84 -2.64 20.73
C GLU A 168 -15.74 -2.74 21.79
N ILE A 169 -14.57 -2.14 21.55
CA ILE A 169 -13.47 -2.05 22.53
C ILE A 169 -13.86 -1.14 23.70
N GLU A 170 -14.42 0.03 23.44
CA GLU A 170 -14.86 0.98 24.48
C GLU A 170 -15.96 0.42 25.36
N ASN A 171 -16.74 -0.55 24.90
CA ASN A 171 -17.77 -1.26 25.66
C ASN A 171 -17.30 -2.63 26.20
N ASP A 172 -16.01 -2.87 26.30
CA ASP A 172 -15.39 -4.11 26.81
C ASP A 172 -15.85 -5.41 26.12
N LYS A 173 -16.42 -5.32 24.92
CA LYS A 173 -16.86 -6.50 24.14
C LYS A 173 -15.69 -7.20 23.45
N ILE A 174 -14.67 -6.44 23.09
CA ILE A 174 -13.46 -6.92 22.44
C ILE A 174 -12.25 -6.38 23.19
N LYS A 175 -11.31 -7.27 23.51
CA LYS A 175 -10.03 -6.90 24.07
C LYS A 175 -8.98 -6.87 22.96
N PRO A 176 -8.41 -5.69 22.63
CA PRO A 176 -7.35 -5.60 21.62
C PRO A 176 -6.11 -6.38 22.06
N LEU A 177 -5.32 -6.80 21.10
CA LEU A 177 -4.01 -7.39 21.39
C LEU A 177 -3.09 -6.32 21.99
N SER A 178 -2.32 -6.68 23.02
CA SER A 178 -1.37 -5.74 23.63
C SER A 178 -0.27 -5.36 22.63
N GLU A 179 0.26 -4.15 22.76
CA GLU A 179 1.34 -3.64 21.93
C GLU A 179 2.57 -4.57 21.92
N SER A 180 2.96 -5.10 23.10
CA SER A 180 4.07 -6.06 23.18
C SER A 180 3.84 -7.30 22.32
N LYS A 181 2.61 -7.84 22.28
CA LYS A 181 2.29 -8.97 21.42
C LYS A 181 2.21 -8.61 19.93
N GLN A 182 1.79 -7.39 19.62
CA GLN A 182 1.84 -6.89 18.22
C GLN A 182 3.29 -6.80 17.73
N ILE A 183 4.20 -6.28 18.57
CA ILE A 183 5.63 -6.23 18.31
C ILE A 183 6.21 -7.66 18.14
N GLU A 184 5.89 -8.60 19.03
CA GLU A 184 6.30 -10.00 18.92
C GLU A 184 5.84 -10.63 17.59
N GLN A 185 4.59 -10.35 17.17
CA GLN A 185 4.06 -10.85 15.88
C GLN A 185 4.77 -10.21 14.69
N PHE A 186 5.11 -8.93 14.76
CA PHE A 186 5.88 -8.23 13.73
C PHE A 186 7.30 -8.75 13.61
N ASP A 187 7.99 -8.92 14.71
CA ASP A 187 9.37 -9.46 14.73
C ASP A 187 9.41 -10.91 14.21
N PHE A 188 8.42 -11.71 14.58
CA PHE A 188 8.28 -13.06 14.04
C PHE A 188 8.02 -13.03 12.53
N LEU A 189 7.10 -12.18 12.05
CA LEU A 189 6.82 -11.97 10.63
C LEU A 189 8.09 -11.69 9.83
N ARG A 190 8.86 -10.70 10.29
CA ARG A 190 10.10 -10.27 9.61
C ARG A 190 11.13 -11.39 9.56
N SER A 191 11.42 -12.01 10.70
CA SER A 191 12.40 -13.08 10.79
C SER A 191 12.00 -14.28 9.96
N PHE A 192 10.72 -14.68 10.02
CA PHE A 192 10.20 -15.83 9.29
C PHE A 192 10.24 -15.62 7.77
N LEU A 193 9.75 -14.48 7.27
CA LEU A 193 9.77 -14.18 5.84
C LEU A 193 11.20 -14.04 5.32
N LYS A 194 12.10 -13.40 6.07
CA LYS A 194 13.53 -13.28 5.73
C LYS A 194 14.21 -14.66 5.62
N GLN A 195 13.95 -15.60 6.55
CA GLN A 195 14.43 -16.98 6.48
C GLN A 195 13.89 -17.75 5.27
N ASN A 196 12.75 -17.34 4.73
CA ASN A 196 12.15 -17.92 3.53
C ASN A 196 12.48 -17.14 2.24
N GLY A 197 13.51 -16.26 2.27
CA GLY A 197 14.03 -15.58 1.10
C GLY A 197 13.35 -14.29 0.71
N TYR A 198 12.36 -13.82 1.48
CA TYR A 198 11.73 -12.52 1.21
C TYR A 198 12.59 -11.37 1.72
N GLU A 199 12.70 -10.33 0.92
CA GLU A 199 13.29 -9.06 1.30
C GLU A 199 12.20 -8.16 1.92
N HIS A 200 12.44 -7.66 3.14
CA HIS A 200 11.60 -6.66 3.79
C HIS A 200 11.98 -5.28 3.23
N TYR A 201 11.26 -4.79 2.24
CA TYR A 201 11.67 -3.60 1.52
C TYR A 201 11.01 -2.29 2.00
N GLU A 202 9.89 -2.38 2.72
CA GLU A 202 9.26 -1.28 3.45
C GLU A 202 8.40 -1.83 4.60
N VAL A 203 7.95 -0.98 5.51
CA VAL A 203 7.33 -1.33 6.80
C VAL A 203 6.34 -2.49 6.75
N SER A 204 5.48 -2.54 5.72
CA SER A 204 4.41 -3.52 5.60
C SER A 204 4.63 -4.57 4.52
N ASN A 205 5.63 -4.41 3.64
CA ASN A 205 5.75 -5.21 2.43
C ASN A 205 7.06 -5.99 2.31
N PHE A 206 6.90 -7.23 1.84
CA PHE A 206 7.95 -8.21 1.66
C PHE A 206 7.88 -8.79 0.25
N ALA A 207 9.02 -9.01 -0.39
CA ALA A 207 9.05 -9.52 -1.76
C ALA A 207 10.15 -10.55 -1.99
N LEU A 208 9.87 -11.56 -2.80
CA LEU A 208 10.86 -12.49 -3.35
C LEU A 208 11.48 -11.89 -4.61
N ASN A 209 12.77 -12.22 -4.85
CA ASN A 209 13.44 -11.92 -6.13
C ASN A 209 13.32 -10.46 -6.56
N LYS A 210 13.23 -9.52 -5.60
CA LYS A 210 13.06 -8.08 -5.87
C LYS A 210 11.76 -7.72 -6.62
N ASN A 211 10.74 -8.56 -6.55
CA ASN A 211 9.41 -8.27 -7.10
C ASN A 211 8.65 -7.24 -6.25
N TYR A 212 9.32 -6.11 -5.97
CA TYR A 212 8.71 -4.99 -5.25
C TYR A 212 7.53 -4.42 -6.04
N SER A 213 6.45 -4.06 -5.37
CA SER A 213 5.36 -3.31 -6.02
C SER A 213 5.90 -1.99 -6.57
N LYS A 214 5.92 -1.84 -7.90
CA LYS A 214 6.33 -0.59 -8.55
C LYS A 214 5.44 0.57 -8.10
N HIS A 215 4.15 0.29 -7.93
CA HIS A 215 3.15 1.26 -7.50
C HIS A 215 3.41 1.75 -6.07
N ASN A 216 3.49 0.83 -5.07
CA ASN A 216 3.73 1.19 -3.67
C ASN A 216 5.06 1.93 -3.52
N ARG A 217 6.10 1.45 -4.19
CA ARG A 217 7.42 2.07 -4.20
C ARG A 217 7.37 3.51 -4.71
N SER A 218 6.54 3.81 -5.71
CA SER A 218 6.41 5.17 -6.26
C SER A 218 5.95 6.19 -5.21
N TYR A 219 5.08 5.80 -4.28
CA TYR A 219 4.66 6.65 -3.17
C TYR A 219 5.82 6.94 -2.20
N TRP A 220 6.57 5.90 -1.81
CA TRP A 220 7.73 6.06 -0.92
C TRP A 220 8.86 6.88 -1.55
N GLU A 221 9.02 6.80 -2.87
CA GLU A 221 9.96 7.62 -3.65
C GLU A 221 9.39 9.02 -3.97
N ARG A 222 8.19 9.35 -3.53
CA ARG A 222 7.50 10.62 -3.79
C ARG A 222 7.46 10.95 -5.28
N LYS A 223 7.19 9.94 -6.12
CA LYS A 223 6.98 10.12 -7.55
C LYS A 223 5.62 10.76 -7.81
N GLU A 224 5.51 11.48 -8.92
CA GLU A 224 4.25 12.03 -9.38
C GLU A 224 3.25 10.91 -9.72
N TYR A 225 2.01 11.11 -9.32
CA TYR A 225 0.90 10.20 -9.67
C TYR A 225 -0.42 10.95 -9.77
N ILE A 226 -1.34 10.39 -10.52
CA ILE A 226 -2.72 10.86 -10.62
C ILE A 226 -3.64 9.80 -10.05
N GLY A 227 -4.45 10.18 -9.06
CA GLY A 227 -5.55 9.38 -8.55
C GLY A 227 -6.85 9.77 -9.25
N ILE A 228 -7.58 8.78 -9.71
CA ILE A 228 -8.85 8.90 -10.44
C ILE A 228 -9.95 8.25 -9.61
N GLY A 229 -11.06 8.93 -9.43
CA GLY A 229 -12.20 8.43 -8.67
C GLY A 229 -12.44 9.13 -7.34
N PRO A 230 -13.53 8.78 -6.64
CA PRO A 230 -13.85 9.38 -5.34
C PRO A 230 -12.74 9.13 -4.31
N SER A 231 -12.43 10.13 -3.50
CA SER A 231 -11.35 10.13 -2.52
C SER A 231 -9.94 9.94 -3.07
N ALA A 232 -9.76 9.77 -4.37
CA ALA A 232 -8.44 9.53 -4.94
C ALA A 232 -7.53 10.73 -4.78
N HIS A 233 -6.31 10.48 -4.32
CA HIS A 233 -5.27 11.48 -4.15
C HIS A 233 -4.38 11.54 -5.38
N SER A 234 -3.81 12.72 -5.64
CA SER A 234 -2.79 12.96 -6.66
C SER A 234 -1.66 13.75 -6.05
N TYR A 235 -0.45 13.55 -6.56
CA TYR A 235 0.73 14.28 -6.15
C TYR A 235 1.55 14.68 -7.38
N ARG A 236 1.91 15.96 -7.47
CA ARG A 236 2.73 16.50 -8.55
C ARG A 236 3.67 17.57 -8.02
N GLY A 237 4.92 17.19 -7.79
CA GLY A 237 5.96 18.08 -7.31
C GLY A 237 5.66 18.69 -5.93
N LYS A 238 5.01 19.85 -5.90
CA LYS A 238 4.59 20.53 -4.66
C LYS A 238 3.07 20.52 -4.46
N GLU A 239 2.32 20.06 -5.43
CA GLU A 239 0.87 20.07 -5.41
C GLU A 239 0.35 18.71 -4.95
N ARG A 240 -0.52 18.72 -3.95
CA ARG A 240 -1.34 17.57 -3.56
C ARG A 240 -2.79 17.89 -3.81
N ARG A 241 -3.51 16.96 -4.38
CA ARG A 241 -4.92 17.07 -4.69
C ARG A 241 -5.66 15.82 -4.25
N TRP A 242 -6.90 15.97 -3.80
CA TRP A 242 -7.78 14.84 -3.50
C TRP A 242 -9.19 15.12 -3.95
N ASN A 243 -9.82 14.12 -4.54
CA ASN A 243 -11.19 14.20 -5.04
C ASN A 243 -12.19 14.12 -3.88
N ILE A 244 -13.40 14.61 -4.11
CA ILE A 244 -14.50 14.44 -3.14
C ILE A 244 -14.76 12.97 -2.85
N SER A 245 -15.10 12.65 -1.59
CA SER A 245 -15.28 11.26 -1.14
C SER A 245 -16.68 10.68 -1.44
N ASN A 246 -17.69 11.53 -1.69
CA ASN A 246 -19.05 11.10 -1.88
C ASN A 246 -19.28 10.57 -3.31
N ASN A 247 -19.51 9.27 -3.45
CA ASN A 247 -19.74 8.60 -4.74
C ASN A 247 -20.89 9.20 -5.54
N HIS A 248 -22.02 9.52 -4.89
CA HIS A 248 -23.18 10.10 -5.58
C HIS A 248 -22.84 11.48 -6.13
N THR A 249 -22.21 12.33 -5.33
CA THR A 249 -21.80 13.68 -5.76
C THR A 249 -20.75 13.59 -6.88
N TYR A 250 -19.79 12.67 -6.77
CA TYR A 250 -18.79 12.44 -7.81
C TYR A 250 -19.43 12.01 -9.14
N MET A 251 -20.39 11.08 -9.12
CA MET A 251 -21.09 10.62 -10.32
C MET A 251 -22.06 11.66 -10.93
N SER A 252 -22.76 12.44 -10.08
CA SER A 252 -23.80 13.37 -10.54
C SER A 252 -23.26 14.72 -10.99
N ARG A 253 -22.24 15.22 -10.30
CA ARG A 253 -21.60 16.52 -10.59
C ARG A 253 -20.32 16.35 -11.36
N GLY A 254 -19.57 15.30 -11.02
CA GLY A 254 -18.33 14.90 -11.66
C GLY A 254 -17.38 16.07 -11.85
N THR A 255 -16.57 15.95 -12.88
CA THR A 255 -15.64 16.96 -13.32
C THR A 255 -16.29 18.22 -13.95
N LYS A 256 -17.63 18.27 -14.01
CA LYS A 256 -18.40 19.38 -14.60
C LYS A 256 -18.56 20.60 -13.68
N THR A 257 -18.21 20.45 -12.40
CA THR A 257 -18.28 21.55 -11.40
C THR A 257 -16.89 21.95 -10.92
N GLN A 258 -16.72 23.21 -10.48
CA GLN A 258 -15.42 23.70 -10.01
C GLN A 258 -14.97 23.09 -8.67
N ASN A 259 -15.86 22.47 -7.89
CA ASN A 259 -15.61 22.04 -6.50
C ASN A 259 -15.66 20.51 -6.34
N TRP A 260 -15.13 19.75 -7.28
CA TRP A 260 -15.12 18.29 -7.20
C TRP A 260 -13.81 17.72 -6.62
N TYR A 261 -12.84 18.56 -6.30
CA TYR A 261 -11.60 18.22 -5.63
C TYR A 261 -11.15 19.34 -4.68
N ASN A 262 -10.27 19.02 -3.78
CA ASN A 262 -9.49 19.93 -2.98
C ASN A 262 -8.03 19.84 -3.37
N GLN A 263 -7.26 20.88 -3.12
CA GLN A 263 -5.82 20.90 -3.39
C GLN A 263 -5.09 21.74 -2.36
N GLU A 264 -3.81 21.44 -2.16
CA GLU A 264 -2.88 22.23 -1.36
C GLU A 264 -1.52 22.31 -2.07
N GLU A 265 -0.79 23.39 -1.81
CA GLU A 265 0.61 23.52 -2.20
C GLU A 265 1.48 23.24 -0.97
N LEU A 266 2.38 22.26 -1.09
CA LEU A 266 3.27 21.86 -0.01
C LEU A 266 4.36 22.90 0.21
N SER A 267 4.52 23.33 1.46
CA SER A 267 5.65 24.16 1.88
C SER A 267 6.97 23.37 1.81
N LEU A 268 8.10 24.07 1.84
CA LEU A 268 9.41 23.38 1.94
C LEU A 268 9.53 22.55 3.21
N SER A 269 8.92 22.99 4.32
CA SER A 269 8.86 22.21 5.56
C SER A 269 8.03 20.94 5.39
N SER A 270 6.88 21.02 4.72
CA SER A 270 6.06 19.83 4.42
C SER A 270 6.82 18.82 3.56
N ILE A 271 7.51 19.29 2.51
CA ILE A 271 8.32 18.44 1.63
C ILE A 271 9.48 17.79 2.40
N TRP A 272 10.10 18.54 3.32
CA TRP A 272 11.12 18.02 4.20
C TRP A 272 10.58 16.94 5.13
N ASN A 273 9.47 17.18 5.80
CA ASN A 273 8.84 16.24 6.72
C ASN A 273 8.44 14.94 6.01
N GLU A 274 7.85 15.06 4.82
CA GLU A 274 7.52 13.89 3.99
C GLU A 274 8.75 13.09 3.54
N LEU A 275 9.89 13.75 3.30
CA LEU A 275 11.12 13.05 2.94
C LEU A 275 11.53 12.03 4.03
N PHE A 276 11.40 12.42 5.30
CA PHE A 276 11.71 11.53 6.43
C PHE A 276 10.61 10.51 6.66
N LEU A 277 9.33 10.94 6.66
CA LEU A 277 8.19 10.06 6.87
C LEU A 277 8.15 8.91 5.85
N THR A 278 8.45 9.19 4.58
CA THR A 278 8.44 8.16 3.54
C THR A 278 9.75 7.38 3.50
N GLY A 279 10.90 8.07 3.61
CA GLY A 279 12.21 7.44 3.47
C GLY A 279 12.53 6.45 4.58
N PHE A 280 12.26 6.78 5.83
CA PHE A 280 12.53 5.90 6.97
C PHE A 280 11.65 4.65 7.02
N ARG A 281 10.56 4.61 6.25
CA ARG A 281 9.73 3.41 6.11
C ARG A 281 10.28 2.38 5.13
N THR A 282 11.40 2.67 4.46
CA THR A 282 11.93 1.82 3.40
C THR A 282 13.37 1.40 3.65
N MET A 283 13.76 0.28 3.07
CA MET A 283 15.14 -0.20 3.09
C MET A 283 16.12 0.72 2.34
N TRP A 284 15.62 1.65 1.54
CA TRP A 284 16.46 2.62 0.81
C TRP A 284 16.79 3.85 1.64
N GLY A 285 15.98 4.14 2.67
CA GLY A 285 16.18 5.24 3.60
C GLY A 285 16.01 6.63 3.00
N VAL A 286 16.47 7.64 3.74
CA VAL A 286 16.40 9.05 3.38
C VAL A 286 17.67 9.46 2.63
N SER A 287 17.52 9.85 1.38
CA SER A 287 18.64 10.22 0.51
C SER A 287 19.37 11.46 0.99
N LYS A 288 20.70 11.36 1.18
CA LYS A 288 21.57 12.50 1.52
C LYS A 288 21.54 13.59 0.45
N ASN A 289 21.36 13.20 -0.82
CA ASN A 289 21.26 14.17 -1.91
C ASN A 289 19.96 14.98 -1.82
N GLU A 290 18.82 14.35 -1.50
CA GLU A 290 17.55 15.06 -1.29
C GLU A 290 17.63 15.97 -0.06
N ILE A 291 18.21 15.51 1.04
CA ILE A 291 18.49 16.35 2.23
C ILE A 291 19.28 17.60 1.82
N LYS A 292 20.34 17.44 1.03
CA LYS A 292 21.16 18.55 0.56
C LYS A 292 20.38 19.53 -0.32
N LYS A 293 19.54 19.04 -1.24
CA LYS A 293 18.67 19.87 -2.10
C LYS A 293 17.67 20.71 -1.31
N LEU A 294 17.23 20.21 -0.16
CA LEU A 294 16.28 20.88 0.73
C LEU A 294 16.97 21.75 1.81
N GLY A 295 18.24 22.12 1.61
CA GLY A 295 19.01 23.03 2.47
C GLY A 295 19.89 22.34 3.50
N GLY A 296 19.93 21.01 3.55
CA GLY A 296 20.77 20.24 4.45
C GLY A 296 20.27 20.21 5.90
N PHE A 297 20.99 19.50 6.75
CA PHE A 297 20.69 19.42 8.18
C PHE A 297 21.10 20.69 8.94
N THR A 298 20.27 21.09 9.88
CA THR A 298 20.64 22.02 10.97
C THR A 298 21.64 21.36 11.93
N ASN A 299 22.23 22.14 12.83
CA ASN A 299 23.11 21.59 13.88
C ASN A 299 22.35 20.65 14.82
N GLN A 300 21.07 20.89 15.10
CA GLN A 300 20.25 20.04 15.95
C GLN A 300 19.97 18.70 15.26
N GLU A 301 19.55 18.72 13.99
CA GLU A 301 19.29 17.49 13.21
C GLU A 301 20.56 16.64 13.05
N ARG A 302 21.77 17.25 12.92
CA ARG A 302 23.05 16.51 12.91
C ARG A 302 23.31 15.79 14.23
N LYS A 303 22.99 16.42 15.37
CA LYS A 303 23.10 15.79 16.68
C LYS A 303 22.14 14.62 16.81
N GLU A 304 20.92 14.78 16.32
CA GLU A 304 19.91 13.72 16.31
C GLU A 304 20.35 12.52 15.47
N VAL A 305 20.80 12.76 14.23
CA VAL A 305 21.36 11.69 13.38
C VAL A 305 22.48 10.93 14.11
N LYS A 306 23.41 11.66 14.78
CA LYS A 306 24.50 11.02 15.52
C LYS A 306 23.96 10.19 16.68
N ALA A 307 23.02 10.73 17.46
CA ALA A 307 22.41 10.02 18.58
C ALA A 307 21.71 8.73 18.14
N LEU A 308 20.97 8.77 17.01
CA LEU A 308 20.31 7.59 16.46
C LEU A 308 21.31 6.54 15.96
N ILE A 309 22.43 6.96 15.37
CA ILE A 309 23.51 6.04 14.95
C ILE A 309 24.18 5.43 16.17
N ASP A 310 24.50 6.24 17.19
CA ASP A 310 25.16 5.78 18.44
C ASP A 310 24.25 4.76 19.20
N ARG A 311 22.92 4.88 19.12
CA ARG A 311 21.95 3.93 19.67
C ARG A 311 21.76 2.67 18.82
N GLY A 312 22.18 2.69 17.56
CA GLY A 312 21.99 1.59 16.62
C GLY A 312 20.60 1.57 15.94
N ASP A 313 19.83 2.65 16.05
CA ASP A 313 18.51 2.77 15.38
C ASP A 313 18.63 3.19 13.92
N LEU A 314 19.73 3.86 13.57
CA LEU A 314 20.00 4.40 12.23
C LEU A 314 21.40 4.01 11.78
N PHE A 315 21.59 3.77 10.51
CA PHE A 315 22.93 3.63 9.93
C PHE A 315 23.10 4.49 8.69
N ASP A 316 24.35 4.86 8.44
CA ASP A 316 24.77 5.64 7.29
C ASP A 316 25.26 4.69 6.20
N SER A 317 24.49 4.54 5.11
CA SER A 317 24.86 3.73 3.94
C SER A 317 25.85 4.41 2.99
N GLY A 318 26.32 5.63 3.32
CA GLY A 318 27.09 6.50 2.44
C GLY A 318 26.20 7.36 1.52
N ARG A 319 25.11 6.81 1.00
CA ARG A 319 24.17 7.51 0.10
C ARG A 319 22.87 7.95 0.79
N ALA A 320 22.49 7.26 1.83
CA ALA A 320 21.24 7.49 2.55
C ALA A 320 21.40 7.19 4.04
N TYR A 321 20.51 7.72 4.85
CA TYR A 321 20.30 7.30 6.24
C TYR A 321 19.16 6.28 6.26
N VAL A 322 19.43 5.10 6.81
CA VAL A 322 18.51 3.96 6.79
C VAL A 322 18.23 3.51 8.20
N LEU A 323 16.98 3.27 8.56
CA LEU A 323 16.66 2.69 9.87
C LEU A 323 17.15 1.24 9.96
N SER A 324 17.63 0.89 11.12
CA SER A 324 17.95 -0.51 11.46
C SER A 324 16.64 -1.31 11.66
N GLU A 325 16.77 -2.61 11.85
CA GLU A 325 15.62 -3.46 12.16
C GLU A 325 14.90 -3.04 13.45
N SER A 326 15.63 -2.58 14.47
CA SER A 326 15.05 -2.02 15.70
C SER A 326 14.45 -0.64 15.48
N GLY A 327 15.14 0.22 14.72
CA GLY A 327 14.65 1.56 14.40
C GLY A 327 13.33 1.56 13.59
N LEU A 328 13.15 0.54 12.75
CA LEU A 328 11.94 0.44 11.91
C LEU A 328 10.65 0.27 12.73
N LEU A 329 10.72 -0.30 13.94
CA LEU A 329 9.59 -0.37 14.87
C LEU A 329 9.09 1.03 15.29
N PHE A 330 9.96 2.02 15.24
CA PHE A 330 9.70 3.39 15.65
C PHE A 330 9.78 4.38 14.49
N ALA A 331 9.60 3.89 13.25
CA ALA A 331 9.81 4.69 12.05
C ALA A 331 9.06 6.04 12.06
N ASP A 332 7.82 6.07 12.55
CA ASP A 332 7.02 7.29 12.60
C ASP A 332 7.57 8.28 13.62
N SER A 333 7.81 7.87 14.86
CA SER A 333 8.34 8.74 15.92
C SER A 333 9.76 9.21 15.61
N LEU A 334 10.58 8.35 14.98
CA LEU A 334 11.92 8.72 14.52
C LEU A 334 11.86 9.70 13.35
N SER A 335 10.88 9.58 12.47
CA SER A 335 10.64 10.58 11.41
C SER A 335 10.24 11.94 11.99
N GLU A 336 9.35 11.95 12.99
CA GLU A 336 8.89 13.17 13.66
C GLU A 336 10.02 13.96 14.31
N SER A 337 11.11 13.30 14.79
CA SER A 337 12.27 13.99 15.36
C SER A 337 13.01 14.89 14.37
N PHE A 338 12.77 14.72 13.07
CA PHE A 338 13.31 15.54 11.99
C PHE A 338 12.31 16.57 11.45
N PHE A 339 11.07 16.60 11.96
CA PHE A 339 10.05 17.49 11.41
C PHE A 339 10.39 18.95 11.66
N ARG A 340 10.23 19.76 10.64
CA ARG A 340 10.32 21.21 10.68
C ARG A 340 8.93 21.80 10.83
N VAL A 341 8.79 22.74 11.74
CA VAL A 341 7.52 23.46 11.94
C VAL A 341 7.23 24.32 10.71
N LEU A 342 5.96 24.35 10.31
CA LEU A 342 5.44 25.10 9.17
C LEU A 342 5.46 26.60 9.42
#